data_2002cf59b33d7c6c0a8605f418f2ee3d
#
_entry.id   2002cf59b33d7c6c0a8605f418f2ee3d
#
_cell.length_a   1.000
_cell.length_b   1.000
_cell.length_c   1.000
_cell.angle_alpha   90.00
_cell.angle_beta   90.00
_cell.angle_gamma   90.00
#
_symmetry.space_group_name_H-M   'P 1'
#
loop_
_entity.id
_entity.type
_entity.pdbx_description
1 polymer ?
#
loop_
_entity_poly.entity_id
_entity_poly.type
_entity_poly.pdbx_seq_one_letter_code
_entity_poly.pdbx_strand_id
1 'polypeptide(L)'
;RSSAASDVYKRQIQAICTDMLDGRNLGSWLARYPAAGRPSDETVGIVMAGNIPLVGFFDLLCVLVSGHGCLVKPSAKDSVLMEHVVGLLREIDPSAPVRLYDGTSPVDAVIATGSDNANRYFRAHYAGIPSLLRGSRQSVAVLSGRETPEQLAGLADDIWAYSGLGCRSVSLIFAPEGYEPALQIPPVNDKYINNYRQQRSLLEMQGRPFVDLGCAVAVEQCAFPAALSRIAYAHYATLDEVVAWLAGHDGELQCVVTGCLPHSRRAGFGSAQSPALTDYPDDRDVLAWLAALD
;
A
#
# COMPACT_ATOMS: atom_id res chain seq x y z
N ARG A 1 1.39 -12.61 25.33
CA ARG A 1 1.25 -11.30 24.66
C ARG A 1 1.21 -11.57 23.17
N SER A 2 0.02 -11.85 22.60
CA SER A 2 -0.19 -11.71 21.16
C SER A 2 -0.01 -10.22 20.89
N SER A 3 1.10 -9.83 20.32
CA SER A 3 1.35 -8.43 20.05
C SER A 3 0.56 -8.06 18.78
N ALA A 4 0.06 -6.82 18.70
CA ALA A 4 -0.55 -6.27 17.50
C ALA A 4 0.34 -6.45 16.24
N ALA A 5 1.65 -6.62 16.40
CA ALA A 5 2.58 -7.00 15.34
C ALA A 5 2.28 -8.41 14.78
N SER A 6 1.99 -9.40 15.64
CA SER A 6 1.61 -10.76 15.20
C SER A 6 0.33 -10.75 14.36
N ASP A 7 -0.62 -9.87 14.67
CA ASP A 7 -1.90 -9.80 13.97
C ASP A 7 -1.75 -9.18 12.58
N VAL A 8 -0.82 -8.25 12.38
CA VAL A 8 -0.48 -7.72 11.05
C VAL A 8 0.04 -8.82 10.13
N TYR A 9 0.95 -9.69 10.62
CA TYR A 9 1.46 -10.83 9.82
C TYR A 9 0.36 -11.82 9.45
N LYS A 10 -0.48 -12.21 10.41
CA LYS A 10 -1.60 -13.13 10.16
C LYS A 10 -2.58 -12.55 9.14
N ARG A 11 -2.96 -11.29 9.30
CA ARG A 11 -3.89 -10.59 8.39
C ARG A 11 -3.33 -10.57 6.97
N GLN A 12 -2.05 -10.25 6.80
CA GLN A 12 -1.41 -10.20 5.49
C GLN A 12 -1.35 -11.58 4.82
N ILE A 13 -0.90 -12.60 5.55
CA ILE A 13 -0.86 -13.96 5.02
C ILE A 13 -2.25 -14.44 4.65
N GLN A 14 -3.24 -14.19 5.51
CA GLN A 14 -4.61 -14.56 5.23
C GLN A 14 -5.14 -13.86 3.97
N ALA A 15 -4.94 -12.55 3.82
CA ALA A 15 -5.35 -11.81 2.62
C ALA A 15 -4.69 -12.37 1.35
N ILE A 16 -3.40 -12.70 1.39
CA ILE A 16 -2.72 -13.35 0.27
C ILE A 16 -3.41 -14.67 -0.08
N CYS A 17 -3.67 -15.53 0.91
CA CYS A 17 -4.26 -16.85 0.67
C CYS A 17 -5.71 -16.78 0.19
N THR A 18 -6.55 -15.90 0.80
CA THR A 18 -7.99 -15.87 0.54
C THR A 18 -8.37 -14.97 -0.63
N ASP A 19 -7.60 -13.92 -0.89
CA ASP A 19 -7.97 -12.91 -1.89
C ASP A 19 -7.09 -13.01 -3.14
N MET A 20 -5.76 -13.09 -2.97
CA MET A 20 -4.83 -13.12 -4.12
C MET A 20 -4.67 -14.51 -4.72
N LEU A 21 -4.66 -15.58 -3.91
CA LEU A 21 -4.44 -16.96 -4.37
C LEU A 21 -5.73 -17.77 -4.51
N ASP A 22 -6.91 -17.19 -4.29
CA ASP A 22 -8.17 -17.86 -4.61
C ASP A 22 -8.28 -18.13 -6.10
N GLY A 23 -8.54 -19.38 -6.47
CA GLY A 23 -8.53 -19.81 -7.88
C GLY A 23 -9.56 -19.09 -8.75
N ARG A 24 -10.71 -18.66 -8.20
CA ARG A 24 -11.73 -17.89 -8.93
C ARG A 24 -11.27 -16.46 -9.17
N ASN A 25 -10.68 -15.83 -8.15
CA ASN A 25 -10.13 -14.48 -8.26
C ASN A 25 -9.00 -14.45 -9.29
N LEU A 26 -8.05 -15.39 -9.20
CA LEU A 26 -6.96 -15.54 -10.16
C LEU A 26 -7.49 -15.78 -11.58
N GLY A 27 -8.40 -16.74 -11.76
CA GLY A 27 -8.96 -17.07 -13.06
C GLY A 27 -9.68 -15.89 -13.70
N SER A 28 -10.50 -15.14 -12.94
CA SER A 28 -11.21 -13.96 -13.41
C SER A 28 -10.27 -12.82 -13.77
N TRP A 29 -9.20 -12.65 -13.01
CA TRP A 29 -8.18 -11.64 -13.27
C TRP A 29 -7.36 -11.96 -14.52
N LEU A 30 -6.82 -13.19 -14.63
CA LEU A 30 -5.99 -13.62 -15.76
C LEU A 30 -6.76 -13.72 -17.07
N ALA A 31 -8.07 -13.99 -17.03
CA ALA A 31 -8.91 -13.97 -18.23
C ALA A 31 -8.88 -12.62 -19.00
N ARG A 32 -8.46 -11.53 -18.33
CA ARG A 32 -8.31 -10.21 -18.95
C ARG A 32 -6.99 -10.07 -19.73
N TYR A 33 -6.05 -11.02 -19.57
CA TYR A 33 -4.69 -10.99 -20.13
C TYR A 33 -4.40 -12.26 -20.95
N PRO A 34 -4.79 -12.31 -22.22
CA PRO A 34 -4.65 -13.53 -23.06
C PRO A 34 -3.20 -13.98 -23.27
N ALA A 35 -2.23 -13.10 -23.04
CA ALA A 35 -0.79 -13.40 -23.12
C ALA A 35 -0.22 -13.95 -21.80
N ALA A 36 -0.93 -13.85 -20.68
CA ALA A 36 -0.45 -14.34 -19.40
C ALA A 36 -0.12 -15.84 -19.43
N GLY A 37 0.98 -16.22 -18.76
CA GLY A 37 1.46 -17.61 -18.71
C GLY A 37 2.23 -18.07 -19.94
N ARG A 38 2.46 -17.24 -20.92
CA ARG A 38 3.39 -17.56 -22.01
C ARG A 38 4.82 -17.43 -21.50
N PRO A 39 5.68 -18.44 -21.65
CA PRO A 39 7.07 -18.31 -21.24
C PRO A 39 7.74 -17.15 -21.98
N SER A 40 8.45 -16.30 -21.23
CA SER A 40 9.30 -15.24 -21.75
C SER A 40 10.76 -15.53 -21.40
N ASP A 41 11.68 -15.16 -22.26
CA ASP A 41 13.12 -15.26 -22.01
C ASP A 41 13.63 -14.09 -21.13
N GLU A 42 12.79 -13.07 -20.91
CA GLU A 42 13.16 -11.90 -20.13
C GLU A 42 13.07 -12.13 -18.62
N THR A 43 13.98 -11.50 -17.90
CA THR A 43 14.09 -11.59 -16.44
C THR A 43 13.78 -10.25 -15.79
N VAL A 44 12.80 -10.24 -14.90
CA VAL A 44 12.39 -9.05 -14.15
C VAL A 44 12.97 -9.06 -12.75
N GLY A 45 13.70 -8.02 -12.41
CA GLY A 45 14.15 -7.78 -11.05
C GLY A 45 13.04 -7.14 -10.19
N ILE A 46 12.80 -7.65 -8.99
CA ILE A 46 11.86 -7.05 -8.04
C ILE A 46 12.61 -6.59 -6.80
N VAL A 47 12.67 -5.27 -6.58
CA VAL A 47 13.22 -4.67 -5.36
C VAL A 47 12.07 -4.28 -4.44
N MET A 48 11.93 -5.00 -3.32
CA MET A 48 10.76 -4.91 -2.45
C MET A 48 10.96 -3.93 -1.30
N ALA A 49 9.92 -3.17 -0.96
CA ALA A 49 9.80 -2.48 0.32
C ALA A 49 9.60 -3.49 1.47
N GLY A 50 9.72 -3.04 2.72
CA GLY A 50 9.55 -3.89 3.91
C GLY A 50 8.88 -3.14 5.06
N ASN A 51 7.93 -2.27 4.75
CA ASN A 51 7.13 -1.54 5.73
C ASN A 51 6.02 -2.40 6.33
N ILE A 52 5.46 -3.32 5.54
CA ILE A 52 4.52 -4.37 5.98
C ILE A 52 5.01 -5.73 5.47
N PRO A 53 4.64 -6.84 6.14
CA PRO A 53 5.07 -8.17 5.72
C PRO A 53 4.59 -8.52 4.31
N LEU A 54 5.42 -9.17 3.51
CA LEU A 54 5.09 -9.65 2.16
C LEU A 54 4.49 -8.57 1.24
N VAL A 55 4.83 -7.29 1.45
CA VAL A 55 4.28 -6.18 0.65
C VAL A 55 4.60 -6.32 -0.85
N GLY A 56 5.70 -6.97 -1.20
CA GLY A 56 6.11 -7.25 -2.58
C GLY A 56 5.49 -8.51 -3.19
N PHE A 57 4.64 -9.24 -2.45
CA PHE A 57 4.06 -10.50 -2.94
C PHE A 57 3.23 -10.31 -4.21
N PHE A 58 2.47 -9.23 -4.31
CA PHE A 58 1.67 -8.94 -5.50
C PHE A 58 2.52 -8.74 -6.76
N ASP A 59 3.66 -8.06 -6.66
CA ASP A 59 4.58 -7.91 -7.78
C ASP A 59 5.22 -9.25 -8.17
N LEU A 60 5.60 -10.07 -7.20
CA LEU A 60 6.06 -11.44 -7.43
C LEU A 60 5.00 -12.26 -8.17
N LEU A 61 3.76 -12.21 -7.71
CA LEU A 61 2.63 -12.89 -8.37
C LEU A 61 2.47 -12.43 -9.82
N CYS A 62 2.49 -11.11 -10.07
CA CYS A 62 2.37 -10.56 -11.42
C CYS A 62 3.47 -11.06 -12.36
N VAL A 63 4.74 -11.05 -11.91
CA VAL A 63 5.85 -11.50 -12.74
C VAL A 63 5.78 -13.00 -13.02
N LEU A 64 5.43 -13.82 -12.03
CA LEU A 64 5.30 -15.26 -12.23
C LEU A 64 4.15 -15.62 -13.20
N VAL A 65 2.97 -15.01 -13.02
CA VAL A 65 1.82 -15.31 -13.89
C VAL A 65 1.96 -14.71 -15.29
N SER A 66 2.83 -13.73 -15.48
CA SER A 66 3.14 -13.22 -16.83
C SER A 66 4.07 -14.13 -17.64
N GLY A 67 4.78 -15.06 -16.97
CA GLY A 67 5.70 -16.02 -17.62
C GLY A 67 7.16 -15.58 -17.64
N HIS A 68 7.49 -14.43 -17.05
CA HIS A 68 8.87 -13.91 -16.98
C HIS A 68 9.71 -14.61 -15.90
N GLY A 69 11.02 -14.62 -16.09
CA GLY A 69 11.97 -14.93 -15.04
C GLY A 69 11.91 -13.86 -13.93
N CYS A 70 12.08 -14.28 -12.67
CA CYS A 70 11.94 -13.39 -11.51
C CYS A 70 13.15 -13.43 -10.60
N LEU A 71 13.81 -12.27 -10.41
CA LEU A 71 14.86 -12.08 -9.42
C LEU A 71 14.35 -11.19 -8.28
N VAL A 72 14.20 -11.78 -7.09
CA VAL A 72 13.58 -11.13 -5.93
C VAL A 72 14.64 -10.60 -4.98
N LYS A 73 14.64 -9.28 -4.72
CA LYS A 73 15.43 -8.63 -3.67
C LYS A 73 14.50 -8.16 -2.55
N PRO A 74 14.32 -8.98 -1.52
CA PRO A 74 13.50 -8.59 -0.38
C PRO A 74 14.16 -7.46 0.40
N SER A 75 13.34 -6.69 1.12
CA SER A 75 13.84 -5.76 2.13
C SER A 75 14.48 -6.55 3.28
N ALA A 76 15.55 -6.02 3.87
CA ALA A 76 16.17 -6.62 5.05
C ALA A 76 15.20 -6.82 6.24
N LYS A 77 14.09 -6.07 6.28
CA LYS A 77 13.06 -6.20 7.33
C LYS A 77 12.09 -7.36 7.09
N ASP A 78 12.00 -7.87 5.87
CA ASP A 78 11.04 -8.90 5.44
C ASP A 78 11.73 -10.07 4.72
N SER A 79 13.06 -10.14 4.77
CA SER A 79 13.85 -11.12 3.99
C SER A 79 13.48 -12.56 4.37
N VAL A 80 13.42 -12.88 5.65
CA VAL A 80 13.18 -14.24 6.14
C VAL A 80 11.85 -14.81 5.60
N LEU A 81 10.79 -14.00 5.62
CA LEU A 81 9.47 -14.45 5.16
C LEU A 81 9.41 -14.56 3.64
N MET A 82 9.98 -13.61 2.92
CA MET A 82 10.00 -13.65 1.45
C MET A 82 10.93 -14.76 0.93
N GLU A 83 12.07 -14.99 1.56
CA GLU A 83 12.96 -16.11 1.24
C GLU A 83 12.26 -17.45 1.44
N HIS A 84 11.46 -17.59 2.52
CA HIS A 84 10.63 -18.76 2.73
C HIS A 84 9.60 -18.97 1.63
N VAL A 85 8.92 -17.89 1.19
CA VAL A 85 7.95 -17.94 0.07
C VAL A 85 8.64 -18.38 -1.22
N VAL A 86 9.80 -17.83 -1.55
CA VAL A 86 10.59 -18.25 -2.73
C VAL A 86 11.01 -19.72 -2.62
N GLY A 87 11.40 -20.15 -1.42
CA GLY A 87 11.71 -21.55 -1.13
C GLY A 87 10.54 -22.49 -1.38
N LEU A 88 9.36 -22.16 -0.83
CA LEU A 88 8.12 -22.92 -1.04
C LEU A 88 7.72 -23.03 -2.53
N LEU A 89 7.81 -21.93 -3.27
CA LEU A 89 7.52 -21.94 -4.70
C LEU A 89 8.40 -22.94 -5.44
N ARG A 90 9.69 -22.98 -5.12
CA ARG A 90 10.65 -23.93 -5.73
C ARG A 90 10.52 -25.36 -5.24
N GLU A 91 9.99 -25.58 -4.04
CA GLU A 91 9.64 -26.93 -3.56
C GLU A 91 8.42 -27.48 -4.29
N ILE A 92 7.41 -26.62 -4.55
CA ILE A 92 6.17 -27.00 -5.26
C ILE A 92 6.46 -27.21 -6.75
N ASP A 93 7.22 -26.28 -7.35
CA ASP A 93 7.64 -26.35 -8.75
C ASP A 93 9.15 -26.03 -8.87
N PRO A 94 10.01 -27.07 -8.94
CA PRO A 94 11.45 -26.87 -9.13
C PRO A 94 11.84 -26.11 -10.41
N SER A 95 10.95 -26.06 -11.41
CA SER A 95 11.14 -25.32 -12.65
C SER A 95 10.72 -23.85 -12.56
N ALA A 96 10.06 -23.44 -11.46
CA ALA A 96 9.61 -22.06 -11.28
C ALA A 96 10.76 -21.06 -11.51
N PRO A 97 10.60 -20.08 -12.41
CA PRO A 97 11.67 -19.17 -12.81
C PRO A 97 11.89 -18.06 -11.78
N VAL A 98 11.99 -18.43 -10.49
CA VAL A 98 12.16 -17.49 -9.37
C VAL A 98 13.42 -17.79 -8.59
N ARG A 99 14.21 -16.73 -8.29
CA ARG A 99 15.43 -16.79 -7.47
C ARG A 99 15.60 -15.50 -6.65
N LEU A 100 16.42 -15.59 -5.61
CA LEU A 100 16.85 -14.39 -4.88
C LEU A 100 17.81 -13.57 -5.74
N TYR A 101 17.66 -12.27 -5.71
CA TYR A 101 18.46 -11.32 -6.47
C TYR A 101 19.69 -10.90 -5.65
N ASP A 102 20.87 -11.17 -6.18
CA ASP A 102 22.15 -10.79 -5.58
C ASP A 102 22.50 -9.29 -5.77
N GLY A 103 21.75 -8.60 -6.65
CA GLY A 103 21.96 -7.19 -6.99
C GLY A 103 22.98 -6.97 -8.10
N THR A 104 23.55 -8.03 -8.67
CA THR A 104 24.60 -7.97 -9.72
C THR A 104 24.22 -8.72 -11.00
N SER A 105 23.37 -9.74 -10.89
CA SER A 105 22.85 -10.46 -12.06
C SER A 105 22.11 -9.50 -13.00
N PRO A 106 22.27 -9.64 -14.32
CA PRO A 106 21.55 -8.79 -15.27
C PRO A 106 20.04 -9.04 -15.18
N VAL A 107 19.28 -7.98 -15.36
CA VAL A 107 17.82 -8.00 -15.49
C VAL A 107 17.41 -7.17 -16.68
N ASP A 108 16.37 -7.60 -17.39
CA ASP A 108 15.87 -6.95 -18.60
C ASP A 108 14.90 -5.81 -18.24
N ALA A 109 14.19 -5.97 -17.13
CA ALA A 109 13.30 -4.95 -16.58
C ALA A 109 13.30 -4.97 -15.05
N VAL A 110 12.79 -3.92 -14.41
CA VAL A 110 12.74 -3.85 -12.93
C VAL A 110 11.43 -3.27 -12.41
N ILE A 111 10.92 -3.88 -11.35
CA ILE A 111 9.88 -3.31 -10.49
C ILE A 111 10.54 -2.97 -9.16
N ALA A 112 10.59 -1.69 -8.78
CA ALA A 112 11.23 -1.29 -7.54
C ALA A 112 10.34 -0.38 -6.71
N THR A 113 10.13 -0.76 -5.45
CA THR A 113 9.31 -0.02 -4.49
C THR A 113 10.18 0.41 -3.30
N GLY A 114 10.13 1.68 -2.96
CA GLY A 114 10.92 2.23 -1.85
C GLY A 114 10.49 3.64 -1.43
N SER A 115 11.23 4.22 -0.49
CA SER A 115 11.06 5.63 -0.13
C SER A 115 11.46 6.54 -1.30
N ASP A 116 11.11 7.83 -1.24
CA ASP A 116 11.46 8.80 -2.28
C ASP A 116 12.98 8.91 -2.48
N ASN A 117 13.76 8.74 -1.41
CA ASN A 117 15.23 8.68 -1.49
C ASN A 117 15.69 7.43 -2.24
N ALA A 118 15.11 6.26 -1.94
CA ALA A 118 15.42 5.02 -2.65
C ALA A 118 15.00 5.10 -4.12
N ASN A 119 13.85 5.72 -4.40
CA ASN A 119 13.34 5.90 -5.75
C ASN A 119 14.28 6.77 -6.61
N ARG A 120 14.87 7.84 -6.04
CA ARG A 120 15.92 8.62 -6.74
C ARG A 120 17.13 7.78 -7.12
N TYR A 121 17.57 6.90 -6.22
CA TYR A 121 18.65 5.96 -6.51
C TYR A 121 18.23 4.97 -7.60
N PHE A 122 17.02 4.39 -7.53
CA PHE A 122 16.55 3.44 -8.54
C PHE A 122 16.44 4.07 -9.93
N ARG A 123 15.98 5.32 -10.04
CA ARG A 123 15.93 6.06 -11.33
C ARG A 123 17.31 6.19 -11.97
N ALA A 124 18.34 6.44 -11.17
CA ALA A 124 19.70 6.54 -11.69
C ALA A 124 20.29 5.16 -12.04
N HIS A 125 20.05 4.16 -11.17
CA HIS A 125 20.64 2.84 -11.31
C HIS A 125 20.03 2.03 -12.46
N TYR A 126 18.72 2.14 -12.68
CA TYR A 126 17.98 1.42 -13.71
C TYR A 126 17.60 2.28 -14.92
N ALA A 127 18.30 3.40 -15.16
CA ALA A 127 17.96 4.32 -16.24
C ALA A 127 18.04 3.72 -17.66
N GLY A 128 18.78 2.60 -17.83
CA GLY A 128 18.99 1.96 -19.12
C GLY A 128 18.01 0.84 -19.47
N ILE A 129 17.08 0.48 -18.58
CA ILE A 129 16.15 -0.61 -18.77
C ILE A 129 14.70 -0.18 -18.45
N PRO A 130 13.68 -0.87 -19.01
CA PRO A 130 12.29 -0.67 -18.61
C PRO A 130 12.13 -0.77 -17.09
N SER A 131 11.49 0.22 -16.48
CA SER A 131 11.40 0.27 -15.04
C SER A 131 10.05 0.78 -14.56
N LEU A 132 9.46 0.06 -13.58
CA LEU A 132 8.27 0.45 -12.84
C LEU A 132 8.70 0.82 -11.42
N LEU A 133 8.89 2.12 -11.21
CA LEU A 133 9.44 2.64 -9.96
C LEU A 133 8.32 3.29 -9.13
N ARG A 134 8.19 2.86 -7.87
CA ARG A 134 7.18 3.35 -6.94
C ARG A 134 7.81 4.03 -5.74
N GLY A 135 7.38 5.27 -5.47
CA GLY A 135 7.75 6.06 -4.31
C GLY A 135 6.73 5.98 -3.17
N SER A 136 6.84 6.91 -2.23
CA SER A 136 5.90 7.04 -1.13
C SER A 136 4.56 7.55 -1.63
N ARG A 137 3.47 6.90 -1.20
CA ARG A 137 2.09 7.35 -1.43
C ARG A 137 1.28 7.23 -0.17
N GLN A 138 0.20 8.01 -0.09
CA GLN A 138 -0.71 8.03 1.05
C GLN A 138 -2.16 7.96 0.58
N SER A 139 -3.06 7.66 1.51
CA SER A 139 -4.49 7.54 1.20
C SER A 139 -5.31 8.55 1.99
N VAL A 140 -6.44 8.93 1.41
CA VAL A 140 -7.38 9.87 1.99
C VAL A 140 -8.72 9.22 2.25
N ALA A 141 -9.48 9.77 3.21
CA ALA A 141 -10.90 9.53 3.32
C ALA A 141 -11.68 10.81 3.01
N VAL A 142 -12.80 10.68 2.33
CA VAL A 142 -13.73 11.79 2.09
C VAL A 142 -15.10 11.41 2.65
N LEU A 143 -15.48 12.11 3.72
CA LEU A 143 -16.71 11.88 4.48
C LEU A 143 -17.82 12.77 3.96
N SER A 144 -19.05 12.28 4.03
CA SER A 144 -20.27 13.03 3.65
C SER A 144 -20.92 13.76 4.84
N GLY A 145 -20.51 13.42 6.07
CA GLY A 145 -21.16 13.85 7.30
C GLY A 145 -22.38 13.02 7.69
N ARG A 146 -22.61 11.88 7.01
CA ARG A 146 -23.74 10.96 7.25
C ARG A 146 -23.28 9.50 7.36
N GLU A 147 -22.02 9.28 7.68
CA GLU A 147 -21.46 7.93 7.84
C GLU A 147 -22.14 7.19 8.98
N THR A 148 -22.48 5.93 8.72
CA THR A 148 -23.02 5.03 9.76
C THR A 148 -21.92 4.61 10.72
N PRO A 149 -22.26 4.12 11.93
CA PRO A 149 -21.27 3.57 12.87
C PRO A 149 -20.40 2.48 12.23
N GLU A 150 -20.97 1.64 11.36
CA GLU A 150 -20.25 0.57 10.64
C GLU A 150 -19.26 1.14 9.64
N GLN A 151 -19.61 2.21 8.94
CA GLN A 151 -18.70 2.91 8.02
C GLN A 151 -17.56 3.58 8.78
N LEU A 152 -17.83 4.20 9.93
CA LEU A 152 -16.78 4.78 10.78
C LEU A 152 -15.87 3.71 11.39
N ALA A 153 -16.41 2.54 11.76
CA ALA A 153 -15.61 1.40 12.18
C ALA A 153 -14.71 0.90 11.03
N GLY A 154 -15.24 0.82 9.81
CA GLY A 154 -14.46 0.51 8.61
C GLY A 154 -13.36 1.53 8.34
N LEU A 155 -13.64 2.84 8.49
CA LEU A 155 -12.62 3.89 8.37
C LEU A 155 -11.51 3.73 9.42
N ALA A 156 -11.86 3.39 10.65
CA ALA A 156 -10.89 3.12 11.69
C ALA A 156 -9.96 1.94 11.31
N ASP A 157 -10.50 0.89 10.69
CA ASP A 157 -9.71 -0.21 10.15
C ASP A 157 -8.80 0.27 9.00
N ASP A 158 -9.31 1.08 8.07
CA ASP A 158 -8.53 1.65 6.97
C ASP A 158 -7.36 2.55 7.45
N ILE A 159 -7.49 3.17 8.62
CA ILE A 159 -6.43 3.97 9.23
C ILE A 159 -5.39 3.08 9.94
N TRP A 160 -5.84 2.11 10.78
CA TRP A 160 -4.98 1.47 11.78
C TRP A 160 -4.68 0.00 11.54
N ALA A 161 -5.31 -0.70 10.61
CA ALA A 161 -5.15 -2.14 10.42
C ALA A 161 -3.69 -2.62 10.31
N TYR A 162 -2.85 -1.84 9.66
CA TYR A 162 -1.40 -2.06 9.54
C TYR A 162 -0.59 -1.05 10.36
N SER A 163 -1.18 -0.50 11.43
CA SER A 163 -0.55 0.54 12.25
C SER A 163 -0.03 1.72 11.41
N GLY A 164 -0.80 2.14 10.42
CA GLY A 164 -0.47 3.26 9.53
C GLY A 164 0.73 3.06 8.60
N LEU A 165 1.26 1.84 8.49
CA LEU A 165 2.52 1.57 7.75
C LEU A 165 2.31 1.34 6.25
N GLY A 166 1.10 1.07 5.79
CA GLY A 166 0.78 0.84 4.39
C GLY A 166 0.47 2.13 3.63
N CYS A 167 0.76 2.17 2.32
CA CYS A 167 0.35 3.30 1.47
C CYS A 167 -1.18 3.44 1.36
N ARG A 168 -1.93 2.37 1.60
CA ARG A 168 -3.40 2.36 1.66
C ARG A 168 -3.97 2.77 3.02
N SER A 169 -3.12 2.97 4.04
CA SER A 169 -3.57 3.50 5.32
C SER A 169 -3.99 4.96 5.16
N VAL A 170 -5.24 5.26 5.53
CA VAL A 170 -5.76 6.63 5.49
C VAL A 170 -5.00 7.49 6.48
N SER A 171 -4.45 8.61 6.00
CA SER A 171 -3.67 9.55 6.79
C SER A 171 -4.20 10.99 6.74
N LEU A 172 -5.09 11.29 5.77
CA LEU A 172 -5.79 12.55 5.64
C LEU A 172 -7.29 12.31 5.50
N ILE A 173 -8.08 13.05 6.26
CA ILE A 173 -9.56 12.96 6.26
C ILE A 173 -10.14 14.30 5.84
N PHE A 174 -10.93 14.30 4.79
CA PHE A 174 -11.79 15.42 4.42
C PHE A 174 -13.18 15.22 5.01
N ALA A 175 -13.69 16.20 5.74
CA ALA A 175 -15.00 16.18 6.36
C ALA A 175 -15.77 17.48 6.06
N PRO A 176 -17.11 17.47 5.98
CA PRO A 176 -17.88 18.70 5.88
C PRO A 176 -17.64 19.61 7.10
N GLU A 177 -17.79 20.92 6.91
CA GLU A 177 -17.74 21.88 8.02
C GLU A 177 -18.70 21.45 9.17
N GLY A 178 -18.19 21.50 10.40
CA GLY A 178 -18.94 21.15 11.61
C GLY A 178 -19.17 19.66 11.84
N TYR A 179 -18.60 18.77 11.01
CA TYR A 179 -18.67 17.32 11.22
C TYR A 179 -17.36 16.78 11.82
N GLU A 180 -17.49 16.14 12.98
CA GLU A 180 -16.37 15.44 13.65
C GLU A 180 -16.68 13.93 13.69
N PRO A 181 -15.90 13.09 12.99
CA PRO A 181 -16.14 11.65 12.98
C PRO A 181 -15.76 11.00 14.32
N ALA A 182 -16.68 10.26 14.91
CA ALA A 182 -16.45 9.49 16.13
C ALA A 182 -15.73 8.18 15.80
N LEU A 183 -14.39 8.21 15.70
CA LEU A 183 -13.59 7.03 15.38
C LEU A 183 -13.33 6.16 16.62
N GLN A 184 -13.54 4.86 16.48
CA GLN A 184 -13.15 3.87 17.49
C GLN A 184 -11.73 3.41 17.20
N ILE A 185 -10.83 3.63 18.17
CA ILE A 185 -9.40 3.35 17.99
C ILE A 185 -9.10 1.90 18.38
N PRO A 186 -8.61 1.07 17.44
CA PRO A 186 -8.21 -0.29 17.74
C PRO A 186 -6.85 -0.34 18.44
N PRO A 187 -6.47 -1.48 19.05
CA PRO A 187 -5.11 -1.69 19.52
C PRO A 187 -4.08 -1.53 18.39
N VAL A 188 -3.03 -0.77 18.65
CA VAL A 188 -1.92 -0.55 17.71
C VAL A 188 -0.59 -1.04 18.30
N ASN A 189 0.42 -1.24 17.46
CA ASN A 189 1.71 -1.75 17.92
C ASN A 189 2.55 -0.70 18.68
N ASP A 190 3.54 -1.17 19.45
CA ASP A 190 4.40 -0.32 20.27
C ASP A 190 5.16 0.74 19.46
N LYS A 191 5.55 0.45 18.22
CA LYS A 191 6.21 1.41 17.35
C LYS A 191 5.29 2.58 17.02
N TYR A 192 4.03 2.30 16.72
CA TYR A 192 3.02 3.34 16.46
C TYR A 192 2.79 4.21 17.71
N ILE A 193 2.68 3.60 18.88
CA ILE A 193 2.53 4.31 20.17
C ILE A 193 3.76 5.18 20.48
N ASN A 194 4.98 4.68 20.21
CA ASN A 194 6.18 5.47 20.44
C ASN A 194 6.25 6.70 19.50
N ASN A 195 5.87 6.53 18.23
CA ASN A 195 5.73 7.66 17.32
C ASN A 195 4.64 8.65 17.79
N TYR A 196 3.49 8.16 18.25
CA TYR A 196 2.45 9.02 18.83
C TYR A 196 2.99 9.89 19.98
N ARG A 197 3.68 9.28 20.96
CA ARG A 197 4.27 10.02 22.08
C ARG A 197 5.22 11.10 21.60
N GLN A 198 6.07 10.78 20.64
CA GLN A 198 6.99 11.74 20.02
C GLN A 198 6.25 12.87 19.31
N GLN A 199 5.24 12.55 18.47
CA GLN A 199 4.48 13.56 17.73
C GLN A 199 3.70 14.47 18.66
N ARG A 200 3.08 13.92 19.71
CA ARG A 200 2.39 14.68 20.74
C ARG A 200 3.33 15.68 21.40
N SER A 201 4.48 15.22 21.92
CA SER A 201 5.46 16.11 22.57
C SER A 201 5.98 17.20 21.63
N LEU A 202 6.22 16.88 20.36
CA LEU A 202 6.66 17.87 19.37
C LEU A 202 5.60 18.96 19.13
N LEU A 203 4.33 18.60 19.02
CA LEU A 203 3.23 19.56 18.83
C LEU A 203 3.02 20.43 20.08
N GLU A 204 3.10 19.84 21.26
CA GLU A 204 3.06 20.58 22.55
C GLU A 204 4.19 21.60 22.63
N MET A 205 5.43 21.21 22.32
CA MET A 205 6.61 22.12 22.32
C MET A 205 6.48 23.24 21.27
N GLN A 206 5.84 22.97 20.15
CA GLN A 206 5.61 23.94 19.07
C GLN A 206 4.41 24.84 19.33
N GLY A 207 3.62 24.59 20.38
CA GLY A 207 2.36 25.30 20.63
C GLY A 207 1.30 25.11 19.53
N ARG A 208 1.39 24.01 18.76
CA ARG A 208 0.43 23.74 17.68
C ARG A 208 -0.79 23.01 18.23
N PRO A 209 -2.00 23.43 17.86
CA PRO A 209 -3.22 22.75 18.27
C PRO A 209 -3.29 21.37 17.61
N PHE A 210 -3.81 20.40 18.35
CA PHE A 210 -4.10 19.04 17.89
C PHE A 210 -5.19 18.41 18.74
N VAL A 211 -5.85 17.40 18.21
CA VAL A 211 -6.75 16.51 18.95
C VAL A 211 -5.99 15.25 19.35
N ASP A 212 -5.96 14.95 20.64
CA ASP A 212 -5.34 13.73 21.15
C ASP A 212 -6.30 12.54 21.03
N LEU A 213 -5.96 11.58 20.19
CA LEU A 213 -6.74 10.35 19.99
C LEU A 213 -6.27 9.19 20.88
N GLY A 214 -5.31 9.42 21.81
CA GLY A 214 -4.78 8.39 22.70
C GLY A 214 -3.73 7.44 22.09
N CYS A 215 -3.71 7.27 20.77
CA CYS A 215 -2.68 6.51 20.03
C CYS A 215 -2.15 7.25 18.80
N ALA A 216 -2.80 8.32 18.41
CA ALA A 216 -2.43 9.21 17.32
C ALA A 216 -2.76 10.66 17.70
N VAL A 217 -2.21 11.61 16.98
CA VAL A 217 -2.59 13.02 17.06
C VAL A 217 -3.28 13.42 15.76
N ALA A 218 -4.45 14.04 15.84
CA ALA A 218 -5.12 14.61 14.68
C ALA A 218 -4.82 16.11 14.59
N VAL A 219 -4.39 16.54 13.41
CA VAL A 219 -3.97 17.93 13.15
C VAL A 219 -4.77 18.48 11.98
N GLU A 220 -5.33 19.66 12.17
CA GLU A 220 -6.02 20.34 11.09
C GLU A 220 -5.00 20.89 10.07
N GLN A 221 -4.99 20.27 8.90
CA GLN A 221 -4.16 20.66 7.76
C GLN A 221 -4.66 20.00 6.47
N CYS A 222 -4.68 20.74 5.38
CA CYS A 222 -5.05 20.24 4.05
C CYS A 222 -3.81 19.72 3.30
N ALA A 223 -3.08 18.78 3.91
CA ALA A 223 -1.89 18.14 3.35
C ALA A 223 -1.62 16.80 4.02
N PHE A 224 -0.96 15.90 3.33
CA PHE A 224 -0.53 14.63 3.91
C PHE A 224 0.41 14.84 5.11
N PRO A 225 0.25 14.07 6.19
CA PRO A 225 1.16 14.16 7.33
C PRO A 225 2.52 13.52 6.99
N ALA A 226 3.59 14.17 7.43
CA ALA A 226 4.96 13.70 7.21
C ALA A 226 5.41 12.60 8.20
N ALA A 227 4.61 12.30 9.23
CA ALA A 227 5.01 11.41 10.31
C ALA A 227 3.94 10.36 10.62
N LEU A 228 4.40 9.16 10.96
CA LEU A 228 3.55 8.09 11.49
C LEU A 228 2.83 8.56 12.76
N SER A 229 1.64 8.04 13.02
CA SER A 229 0.78 8.38 14.17
C SER A 229 0.28 9.84 14.18
N ARG A 230 0.42 10.53 13.06
CA ARG A 230 -0.25 11.80 12.80
C ARG A 230 -1.31 11.58 11.72
N ILE A 231 -2.54 12.02 12.01
CA ILE A 231 -3.65 12.04 11.07
C ILE A 231 -3.93 13.50 10.75
N ALA A 232 -3.95 13.83 9.47
CA ALA A 232 -4.40 15.14 9.03
C ALA A 232 -5.92 15.13 8.84
N TYR A 233 -6.58 16.25 9.10
CA TYR A 233 -7.96 16.45 8.69
C TYR A 233 -8.14 17.86 8.15
N ALA A 234 -9.06 17.99 7.21
CA ALA A 234 -9.44 19.27 6.63
C ALA A 234 -10.96 19.31 6.45
N HIS A 235 -11.56 20.46 6.73
CA HIS A 235 -12.96 20.70 6.46
C HIS A 235 -13.13 21.26 5.03
N TYR A 236 -14.23 20.87 4.39
CA TYR A 236 -14.59 21.37 3.08
C TYR A 236 -16.01 21.96 3.09
N ALA A 237 -16.24 23.00 2.31
CA ALA A 237 -17.56 23.57 2.09
C ALA A 237 -18.29 22.86 0.93
N THR A 238 -17.54 22.45 -0.11
CA THR A 238 -18.07 21.74 -1.27
C THR A 238 -17.20 20.54 -1.66
N LEU A 239 -17.81 19.48 -2.22
CA LEU A 239 -17.06 18.34 -2.74
C LEU A 239 -16.17 18.70 -3.93
N ASP A 240 -16.49 19.77 -4.68
CA ASP A 240 -15.66 20.23 -5.79
C ASP A 240 -14.26 20.69 -5.33
N GLU A 241 -14.16 21.26 -4.13
CA GLU A 241 -12.86 21.62 -3.51
C GLU A 241 -12.02 20.37 -3.27
N VAL A 242 -12.65 19.31 -2.77
CA VAL A 242 -11.97 18.02 -2.53
C VAL A 242 -11.54 17.38 -3.85
N VAL A 243 -12.40 17.38 -4.86
CA VAL A 243 -12.09 16.86 -6.20
C VAL A 243 -10.89 17.60 -6.80
N ALA A 244 -10.86 18.92 -6.70
CA ALA A 244 -9.74 19.74 -7.18
C ALA A 244 -8.45 19.42 -6.41
N TRP A 245 -8.52 19.25 -5.08
CA TRP A 245 -7.37 18.85 -4.26
C TRP A 245 -6.83 17.47 -4.67
N LEU A 246 -7.72 16.47 -4.83
CA LEU A 246 -7.35 15.11 -5.26
C LEU A 246 -6.64 15.13 -6.62
N ALA A 247 -7.15 15.89 -7.57
CA ALA A 247 -6.55 16.04 -8.90
C ALA A 247 -5.14 16.67 -8.82
N GLY A 248 -4.95 17.66 -7.94
CA GLY A 248 -3.65 18.31 -7.73
C GLY A 248 -2.61 17.41 -7.04
N HIS A 249 -3.04 16.39 -6.31
CA HIS A 249 -2.19 15.48 -5.53
C HIS A 249 -2.18 14.04 -6.06
N ASP A 250 -2.62 13.82 -7.30
CA ASP A 250 -2.74 12.49 -7.91
C ASP A 250 -1.45 11.67 -7.81
N GLY A 251 -0.30 12.32 -7.97
CA GLY A 251 1.03 11.68 -7.86
C GLY A 251 1.39 11.17 -6.45
N GLU A 252 0.74 11.68 -5.40
CA GLU A 252 0.97 11.31 -4.01
C GLU A 252 -0.10 10.34 -3.47
N LEU A 253 -1.19 10.14 -4.25
CA LEU A 253 -2.38 9.46 -3.82
C LEU A 253 -2.34 7.97 -4.16
N GLN A 254 -2.64 7.09 -3.18
CA GLN A 254 -2.80 5.65 -3.39
C GLN A 254 -4.26 5.24 -3.49
N CYS A 255 -5.10 5.70 -2.57
CA CYS A 255 -6.49 5.25 -2.45
C CYS A 255 -7.38 6.39 -1.90
N VAL A 256 -8.64 6.42 -2.31
CA VAL A 256 -9.68 7.35 -1.82
C VAL A 256 -10.80 6.54 -1.20
N VAL A 257 -10.88 6.57 0.13
CA VAL A 257 -11.96 5.92 0.89
C VAL A 257 -13.16 6.85 0.95
N THR A 258 -14.23 6.50 0.27
CA THR A 258 -15.39 7.38 0.20
C THR A 258 -16.67 6.66 -0.24
N GLY A 259 -17.81 7.17 0.23
CA GLY A 259 -19.14 6.83 -0.26
C GLY A 259 -19.81 7.92 -1.09
N CYS A 260 -19.23 9.14 -1.16
CA CYS A 260 -19.91 10.31 -1.65
C CYS A 260 -19.37 10.92 -2.95
N LEU A 261 -18.23 10.41 -3.47
CA LEU A 261 -17.71 10.87 -4.76
C LEU A 261 -17.14 9.72 -5.61
N PRO A 262 -17.17 9.82 -6.95
CA PRO A 262 -16.52 8.88 -7.84
C PRO A 262 -15.00 9.16 -7.90
N HIS A 263 -14.20 8.09 -7.95
CA HIS A 263 -12.75 8.18 -8.18
C HIS A 263 -12.22 6.84 -8.75
N SER A 264 -11.20 6.85 -9.61
CA SER A 264 -10.62 5.61 -10.19
C SER A 264 -10.05 4.68 -9.13
N ARG A 265 -9.41 5.26 -8.10
CA ARG A 265 -8.82 4.55 -6.94
C ARG A 265 -9.72 4.55 -5.71
N ARG A 266 -11.05 4.53 -5.92
CA ARG A 266 -12.02 4.53 -4.83
C ARG A 266 -12.03 3.19 -4.11
N ALA A 267 -12.08 3.23 -2.76
CA ALA A 267 -12.42 2.11 -1.90
C ALA A 267 -13.64 2.45 -1.03
N GLY A 268 -14.42 1.46 -0.66
CA GLY A 268 -15.43 1.60 0.39
C GLY A 268 -14.78 1.65 1.78
N PHE A 269 -15.53 2.12 2.78
CA PHE A 269 -15.09 2.11 4.17
C PHE A 269 -14.80 0.68 4.64
N GLY A 270 -13.62 0.45 5.22
CA GLY A 270 -13.13 -0.86 5.65
C GLY A 270 -12.56 -1.73 4.52
N SER A 271 -12.46 -1.22 3.29
CA SER A 271 -11.99 -1.99 2.13
C SER A 271 -10.63 -1.54 1.58
N ALA A 272 -10.06 -0.44 2.06
CA ALA A 272 -8.80 0.07 1.54
C ALA A 272 -7.64 -0.93 1.72
N GLN A 273 -7.70 -1.74 2.77
CA GLN A 273 -6.66 -2.71 3.12
C GLN A 273 -6.86 -4.10 2.48
N SER A 274 -7.90 -4.27 1.68
CA SER A 274 -8.22 -5.51 0.96
C SER A 274 -8.42 -5.24 -0.54
N PRO A 275 -7.35 -4.80 -1.26
CA PRO A 275 -7.43 -4.51 -2.67
C PRO A 275 -7.72 -5.77 -3.48
N ALA A 276 -8.55 -5.67 -4.51
CA ALA A 276 -8.71 -6.70 -5.51
C ALA A 276 -7.43 -6.83 -6.37
N LEU A 277 -7.26 -7.96 -7.08
CA LEU A 277 -6.13 -8.15 -8.00
C LEU A 277 -6.08 -7.12 -9.13
N THR A 278 -7.18 -6.41 -9.36
CA THR A 278 -7.28 -5.31 -10.34
C THR A 278 -6.99 -3.93 -9.76
N ASP A 279 -6.82 -3.81 -8.45
CA ASP A 279 -6.50 -2.54 -7.77
C ASP A 279 -4.99 -2.33 -7.72
N TYR A 280 -4.40 -2.14 -8.88
CA TYR A 280 -2.95 -2.04 -9.04
C TYR A 280 -2.34 -0.92 -8.21
N PRO A 281 -1.14 -1.15 -7.63
CA PRO A 281 -0.39 -0.09 -7.00
C PRO A 281 -0.14 1.07 -7.99
N ASP A 282 -0.32 2.30 -7.52
CA ASP A 282 -0.15 3.52 -8.30
C ASP A 282 -1.08 3.64 -9.53
N ASP A 283 -2.18 2.88 -9.56
CA ASP A 283 -3.11 2.79 -10.70
C ASP A 283 -2.40 2.37 -12.01
N ARG A 284 -1.32 1.58 -11.88
CA ARG A 284 -0.56 1.07 -13.02
C ARG A 284 -0.76 -0.42 -13.19
N ASP A 285 -1.39 -0.79 -14.29
CA ASP A 285 -1.58 -2.20 -14.66
C ASP A 285 -0.24 -2.89 -14.90
N VAL A 286 0.19 -3.68 -13.90
CA VAL A 286 1.49 -4.36 -13.89
C VAL A 286 1.53 -5.44 -14.94
N LEU A 287 0.45 -6.21 -15.14
CA LEU A 287 0.42 -7.26 -16.15
C LEU A 287 0.44 -6.71 -17.57
N ALA A 288 -0.28 -5.61 -17.83
CA ALA A 288 -0.21 -4.93 -19.12
C ALA A 288 1.20 -4.36 -19.39
N TRP A 289 1.86 -3.84 -18.33
CA TRP A 289 3.24 -3.35 -18.46
C TRP A 289 4.22 -4.49 -18.72
N LEU A 290 4.09 -5.64 -18.04
CA LEU A 290 4.93 -6.81 -18.28
C LEU A 290 4.72 -7.37 -19.70
N ALA A 291 3.47 -7.47 -20.15
CA ALA A 291 3.16 -7.92 -21.52
C ALA A 291 3.68 -6.99 -22.63
N ALA A 292 4.06 -5.77 -22.30
CA ALA A 292 4.66 -4.83 -23.26
C ALA A 292 6.20 -4.87 -23.27
N LEU A 293 6.84 -5.73 -22.45
CA LEU A 293 8.28 -5.96 -22.46
C LEU A 293 8.68 -6.89 -23.63
N ASP A 294 7.83 -7.86 -23.97
CA ASP A 294 7.95 -8.77 -25.10
C ASP A 294 7.64 -8.00 -26.44
#